data_b8a7426e74efa0bb22a27eebf3c89d38
#
_entry.id   b8a7426e74efa0bb22a27eebf3c89d38
#
_cell.length_a   1.000
_cell.length_b   1.000
_cell.length_c   1.000
_cell.angle_alpha   90.00
_cell.angle_beta   90.00
_cell.angle_gamma   90.00
#
_symmetry.space_group_name_H-M   'P 1'
#
loop_
_entity.id
_entity.type
_entity.pdbx_description
1 polymer ?
#
loop_
_entity_poly.entity_id
_entity_poly.type
_entity_poly.pdbx_seq_one_letter_code
_entity_poly.pdbx_strand_id
1 'polypeptide(L)'
;MKRKDFWVQQRQHSLFPPSLFFVYLGVLLLMSGLHTGLLVGMDELGWPSWIQVYIPIFYWGAVAVGLTLFTRRQIRKTYEEPMLKLAQATRQVAEGDFSIYVSPTHTADRADYLDQMILDFDKMVEELGSIETLKTDFFSDVSHEFKSPLAVISSNAEMLQKGGGLSDEQTEQVENIRYATKRLANLIQNMLKLNKLEKQTIRPMPEAYDVCAQLCECAVQFEDVWEKKNLDFQADLEDSANIYADPGLLELVWTNLLSNAIKFTPEGGAVTLRQWTEPDRILVSVEDSGCGMTPETIRHIYDKFYQGDSSHATQGNGLGLALVRRILELSDGSITVESRLGKGSVFTVALPCALQNAPEEHAWIR
;
A
#
# COMPACT_ATOMS: atom_id res chain seq x y z
N MET A 1 28.05 7.16 25.13
CA MET A 1 28.74 8.45 25.40
C MET A 1 29.65 8.73 24.20
N LYS A 2 29.18 9.44 23.15
CA LYS A 2 29.94 9.96 21.97
C LYS A 2 29.01 10.57 20.92
N ARG A 3 27.81 11.04 21.31
CA ARG A 3 26.86 11.69 20.39
C ARG A 3 26.85 13.22 20.45
N LYS A 4 27.60 13.82 21.42
CA LYS A 4 27.66 15.29 21.61
C LYS A 4 28.80 15.97 20.85
N ASP A 5 29.82 15.23 20.44
CA ASP A 5 31.02 15.85 19.85
C ASP A 5 30.96 16.01 18.32
N PHE A 6 29.98 15.38 17.67
CA PHE A 6 29.76 15.50 16.22
C PHE A 6 29.17 16.87 15.81
N TRP A 7 28.42 17.51 16.70
CA TRP A 7 27.72 18.78 16.40
C TRP A 7 28.63 20.02 16.59
N VAL A 8 29.81 19.90 17.20
CA VAL A 8 30.68 21.03 17.58
C VAL A 8 31.69 21.38 16.49
N GLN A 9 31.92 20.54 15.51
CA GLN A 9 32.92 20.75 14.44
C GLN A 9 32.35 21.22 13.09
N GLN A 10 31.05 21.49 13.00
CA GLN A 10 30.45 22.10 11.80
C GLN A 10 30.83 23.59 11.77
N ARG A 11 31.87 23.91 10.97
CA ARG A 11 32.10 25.29 10.51
C ARG A 11 30.78 25.80 9.96
N GLN A 12 30.29 26.92 10.52
CA GLN A 12 29.16 27.66 10.01
C GLN A 12 29.44 28.07 8.55
N HIS A 13 29.11 27.24 7.60
CA HIS A 13 29.02 27.67 6.22
C HIS A 13 27.74 28.52 6.11
N SER A 14 27.94 29.83 5.91
CA SER A 14 26.84 30.75 5.70
C SER A 14 26.03 30.31 4.50
N LEU A 15 24.71 30.46 4.55
CA LEU A 15 23.76 30.24 3.44
C LEU A 15 24.16 31.00 2.14
N PHE A 16 25.03 32.00 2.26
CA PHE A 16 25.60 32.76 1.16
C PHE A 16 27.10 32.47 1.07
N PRO A 17 27.57 31.72 0.06
CA PRO A 17 29.00 31.50 -0.11
C PRO A 17 29.71 32.86 -0.36
N PRO A 18 30.76 33.17 0.40
CA PRO A 18 31.48 34.46 0.24
C PRO A 18 32.01 34.67 -1.17
N SER A 19 32.20 33.60 -1.94
CA SER A 19 32.52 33.64 -3.37
C SER A 19 31.48 34.38 -4.21
N LEU A 20 30.20 34.24 -3.93
CA LEU A 20 29.11 34.96 -4.61
C LEU A 20 29.22 36.47 -4.35
N PHE A 21 29.48 36.86 -3.10
CA PHE A 21 29.68 38.26 -2.77
C PHE A 21 30.84 38.88 -3.60
N PHE A 22 31.98 38.20 -3.70
CA PHE A 22 33.10 38.71 -4.47
C PHE A 22 32.80 38.75 -5.98
N VAL A 23 32.03 37.80 -6.53
CA VAL A 23 31.56 37.84 -7.92
C VAL A 23 30.65 39.04 -8.16
N TYR A 24 29.67 39.28 -7.30
CA TYR A 24 28.80 40.47 -7.42
C TYR A 24 29.58 41.77 -7.29
N LEU A 25 30.47 41.85 -6.31
CA LEU A 25 31.31 43.01 -6.11
C LEU A 25 32.19 43.29 -7.32
N GLY A 26 32.85 42.24 -7.88
CA GLY A 26 33.67 42.36 -9.07
C GLY A 26 32.89 42.81 -10.30
N VAL A 27 31.71 42.25 -10.54
CA VAL A 27 30.81 42.62 -11.63
C VAL A 27 30.36 44.08 -11.48
N LEU A 28 29.93 44.49 -10.28
CA LEU A 28 29.50 45.87 -10.04
C LEU A 28 30.62 46.89 -10.20
N LEU A 29 31.84 46.58 -9.72
CA LEU A 29 33.00 47.45 -9.90
C LEU A 29 33.39 47.59 -11.35
N LEU A 30 33.39 46.46 -12.12
CA LEU A 30 33.69 46.48 -13.56
C LEU A 30 32.64 47.27 -14.33
N MET A 31 31.36 47.08 -14.01
CA MET A 31 30.26 47.83 -14.67
C MET A 31 30.28 49.29 -14.28
N SER A 32 30.68 49.64 -13.06
CA SER A 32 30.86 51.03 -12.63
C SER A 32 32.01 51.71 -13.40
N GLY A 33 33.13 51.02 -13.59
CA GLY A 33 34.24 51.52 -14.40
C GLY A 33 33.86 51.76 -15.84
N LEU A 34 33.15 50.84 -16.46
CA LEU A 34 32.61 50.97 -17.81
C LEU A 34 31.63 52.16 -17.92
N HIS A 35 30.77 52.33 -16.93
CA HIS A 35 29.83 53.44 -16.87
C HIS A 35 30.57 54.81 -16.82
N THR A 36 31.60 54.92 -16.01
CA THR A 36 32.42 56.16 -15.88
C THR A 36 33.12 56.42 -17.22
N GLY A 37 33.73 55.41 -17.86
CA GLY A 37 34.35 55.56 -19.17
C GLY A 37 33.36 56.00 -20.26
N LEU A 38 32.15 55.45 -20.23
CA LEU A 38 31.06 55.82 -21.13
C LEU A 38 30.69 57.30 -20.99
N LEU A 39 30.55 57.80 -19.78
CA LEU A 39 30.22 59.21 -19.49
C LEU A 39 31.32 60.16 -20.00
N VAL A 40 32.60 59.83 -19.69
CA VAL A 40 33.73 60.64 -20.17
C VAL A 40 33.80 60.67 -21.69
N GLY A 41 33.62 59.50 -22.35
CA GLY A 41 33.64 59.42 -23.80
C GLY A 41 32.48 60.17 -24.48
N MET A 42 31.31 60.19 -23.86
CA MET A 42 30.17 61.00 -24.37
C MET A 42 30.40 62.51 -24.23
N ASP A 43 31.04 62.91 -23.16
CA ASP A 43 31.41 64.33 -22.95
C ASP A 43 32.44 64.77 -23.95
N GLU A 44 33.53 64.01 -24.16
CA GLU A 44 34.54 64.28 -25.16
C GLU A 44 34.02 64.35 -26.58
N LEU A 45 33.00 63.51 -26.92
CA LEU A 45 32.36 63.51 -28.25
C LEU A 45 31.27 64.58 -28.42
N GLY A 46 30.99 65.35 -27.39
CA GLY A 46 30.01 66.47 -27.44
C GLY A 46 28.56 66.00 -27.63
N TRP A 47 28.20 64.86 -27.09
CA TRP A 47 26.84 64.33 -27.20
C TRP A 47 25.81 65.18 -26.47
N PRO A 48 24.54 65.30 -26.99
CA PRO A 48 23.49 66.04 -26.36
C PRO A 48 23.21 65.56 -24.95
N SER A 49 22.94 66.47 -24.01
CA SER A 49 22.74 66.20 -22.58
C SER A 49 21.61 65.19 -22.31
N TRP A 50 20.58 65.12 -23.13
CA TRP A 50 19.52 64.13 -22.98
C TRP A 50 20.01 62.68 -23.26
N ILE A 51 20.93 62.50 -24.19
CA ILE A 51 21.55 61.18 -24.48
C ILE A 51 22.42 60.76 -23.32
N GLN A 52 23.17 61.68 -22.74
CA GLN A 52 24.03 61.41 -21.58
C GLN A 52 23.24 60.98 -20.32
N VAL A 53 21.94 61.28 -20.24
CA VAL A 53 21.06 60.85 -19.18
C VAL A 53 20.43 59.50 -19.46
N TYR A 54 19.88 59.29 -20.68
CA TYR A 54 19.12 58.07 -20.97
C TYR A 54 19.99 56.82 -21.20
N ILE A 55 21.17 56.96 -21.82
CA ILE A 55 22.05 55.81 -22.06
C ILE A 55 22.48 55.12 -20.74
N PRO A 56 22.95 55.85 -19.72
CA PRO A 56 23.24 55.25 -18.40
C PRO A 56 22.04 54.56 -17.74
N ILE A 57 20.85 55.10 -17.88
CA ILE A 57 19.63 54.46 -17.35
C ILE A 57 19.41 53.08 -18.00
N PHE A 58 19.46 53.03 -19.35
CA PHE A 58 19.33 51.76 -20.08
C PHE A 58 20.47 50.78 -19.77
N TYR A 59 21.70 51.28 -19.62
CA TYR A 59 22.84 50.49 -19.24
C TYR A 59 22.62 49.81 -17.88
N TRP A 60 22.25 50.56 -16.83
CA TRP A 60 21.98 50.02 -15.50
C TRP A 60 20.73 49.11 -15.46
N GLY A 61 19.73 49.41 -16.28
CA GLY A 61 18.59 48.54 -16.51
C GLY A 61 19.03 47.19 -17.07
N ALA A 62 19.90 47.16 -18.09
CA ALA A 62 20.42 45.91 -18.66
C ALA A 62 21.29 45.14 -17.63
N VAL A 63 22.13 45.82 -16.86
CA VAL A 63 22.93 45.20 -15.78
C VAL A 63 22.02 44.58 -14.72
N ALA A 64 20.96 45.28 -14.29
CA ALA A 64 20.01 44.77 -13.32
C ALA A 64 19.29 43.54 -13.84
N VAL A 65 18.84 43.51 -15.08
CA VAL A 65 18.22 42.32 -15.70
C VAL A 65 19.21 41.16 -15.75
N GLY A 66 20.44 41.40 -16.21
CA GLY A 66 21.49 40.37 -16.27
C GLY A 66 21.80 39.75 -14.92
N LEU A 67 21.96 40.59 -13.87
CA LEU A 67 22.20 40.13 -12.50
C LEU A 67 20.99 39.34 -11.97
N THR A 68 19.77 39.79 -12.24
CA THR A 68 18.56 39.10 -11.81
C THR A 68 18.45 37.70 -12.46
N LEU A 69 18.69 37.61 -13.76
CA LEU A 69 18.67 36.32 -14.47
C LEU A 69 19.79 35.38 -13.97
N PHE A 70 20.99 35.92 -13.73
CA PHE A 70 22.11 35.13 -13.16
C PHE A 70 21.75 34.60 -11.76
N THR A 71 21.22 35.48 -10.89
CA THR A 71 20.83 35.11 -9.52
C THR A 71 19.73 34.06 -9.54
N ARG A 72 18.70 34.27 -10.36
CA ARG A 72 17.59 33.31 -10.51
C ARG A 72 18.09 31.94 -10.95
N ARG A 73 18.98 31.91 -11.95
CA ARG A 73 19.57 30.65 -12.42
C ARG A 73 20.38 29.96 -11.34
N GLN A 74 21.15 30.73 -10.54
CA GLN A 74 21.95 30.19 -9.45
C GLN A 74 21.08 29.62 -8.32
N ILE A 75 20.08 30.36 -7.89
CA ILE A 75 19.12 29.92 -6.85
C ILE A 75 18.40 28.65 -7.30
N ARG A 76 17.92 28.63 -8.54
CA ARG A 76 17.25 27.48 -9.08
C ARG A 76 18.11 26.22 -9.02
N LYS A 77 19.36 26.31 -9.48
CA LYS A 77 20.27 25.17 -9.54
C LYS A 77 20.72 24.70 -8.15
N THR A 78 20.96 25.67 -7.22
CA THR A 78 21.54 25.36 -5.90
C THR A 78 20.48 24.92 -4.87
N TYR A 79 19.24 25.43 -4.98
CA TYR A 79 18.21 25.19 -3.98
C TYR A 79 16.92 24.58 -4.54
N GLU A 80 16.34 25.14 -5.60
CA GLU A 80 15.03 24.72 -6.09
C GLU A 80 15.05 23.27 -6.63
N GLU A 81 16.01 22.94 -7.50
CA GLU A 81 16.10 21.60 -8.11
C GLU A 81 16.36 20.49 -7.09
N PRO A 82 17.30 20.62 -6.15
CA PRO A 82 17.50 19.61 -5.09
C PRO A 82 16.29 19.48 -4.15
N MET A 83 15.65 20.60 -3.79
CA MET A 83 14.45 20.56 -2.96
C MET A 83 13.27 19.85 -3.65
N LEU A 84 13.08 20.08 -4.95
CA LEU A 84 12.05 19.38 -5.73
C LEU A 84 12.33 17.87 -5.78
N LYS A 85 13.58 17.46 -5.96
CA LYS A 85 13.97 16.05 -5.93
C LYS A 85 13.69 15.42 -4.57
N LEU A 86 14.04 16.11 -3.50
CA LEU A 86 13.78 15.65 -2.13
C LEU A 86 12.27 15.53 -1.85
N ALA A 87 11.48 16.51 -2.31
CA ALA A 87 10.02 16.47 -2.18
C ALA A 87 9.40 15.29 -2.96
N GLN A 88 9.89 15.02 -4.17
CA GLN A 88 9.46 13.86 -4.96
C GLN A 88 9.83 12.54 -4.28
N ALA A 89 11.08 12.42 -3.81
CA ALA A 89 11.54 11.24 -3.07
C ALA A 89 10.72 11.01 -1.79
N THR A 90 10.42 12.07 -1.04
CA THR A 90 9.58 11.98 0.16
C THR A 90 8.19 11.45 -0.14
N ARG A 91 7.61 11.85 -1.28
CA ARG A 91 6.32 11.33 -1.71
C ARG A 91 6.37 9.84 -2.06
N GLN A 92 7.41 9.41 -2.77
CA GLN A 92 7.60 8.00 -3.14
C GLN A 92 7.82 7.12 -1.89
N VAL A 93 8.59 7.63 -0.90
CA VAL A 93 8.74 6.96 0.41
C VAL A 93 7.40 6.83 1.13
N ALA A 94 6.55 7.87 1.08
CA ALA A 94 5.21 7.81 1.65
C ALA A 94 4.29 6.81 0.94
N GLU A 95 4.54 6.51 -0.35
CA GLU A 95 3.86 5.49 -1.14
C GLU A 95 4.46 4.07 -0.91
N GLY A 96 5.50 3.97 -0.05
CA GLY A 96 6.12 2.69 0.36
C GLY A 96 7.35 2.26 -0.45
N ASP A 97 7.87 3.10 -1.33
CA ASP A 97 9.12 2.82 -2.05
C ASP A 97 10.33 3.30 -1.24
N PHE A 98 11.02 2.37 -0.60
CA PHE A 98 12.23 2.61 0.19
C PHE A 98 13.53 2.34 -0.59
N SER A 99 13.45 2.13 -1.92
CA SER A 99 14.63 1.92 -2.77
C SER A 99 15.26 3.21 -3.30
N ILE A 100 14.69 4.36 -2.93
CA ILE A 100 15.03 5.67 -3.45
C ILE A 100 16.25 6.23 -2.74
N TYR A 101 17.13 6.82 -3.54
CA TYR A 101 18.33 7.51 -3.08
C TYR A 101 18.40 8.91 -3.73
N VAL A 102 18.65 9.93 -2.93
CA VAL A 102 18.83 11.32 -3.40
C VAL A 102 20.30 11.69 -3.31
N SER A 103 20.96 11.85 -4.44
CA SER A 103 22.39 12.22 -4.45
C SER A 103 22.60 13.64 -3.91
N PRO A 104 23.57 13.84 -2.98
CA PRO A 104 23.98 15.16 -2.53
C PRO A 104 24.44 16.04 -3.69
N THR A 105 24.26 17.35 -3.57
CA THR A 105 24.61 18.32 -4.61
C THR A 105 26.12 18.61 -4.65
N HIS A 106 26.79 18.53 -3.48
CA HIS A 106 28.21 18.82 -3.32
C HIS A 106 28.96 17.60 -2.81
N THR A 107 30.29 17.60 -3.02
CA THR A 107 31.19 16.59 -2.45
C THR A 107 31.30 16.76 -0.93
N ALA A 108 31.68 15.71 -0.22
CA ALA A 108 31.75 15.69 1.25
C ALA A 108 32.56 16.85 1.86
N ASP A 109 33.59 17.35 1.15
CA ASP A 109 34.44 18.46 1.61
C ASP A 109 33.74 19.82 1.53
N ARG A 110 32.62 19.95 0.81
CA ARG A 110 31.87 21.18 0.55
C ARG A 110 30.38 21.06 0.87
N ALA A 111 30.01 20.00 1.56
CA ALA A 111 28.62 19.74 1.93
C ALA A 111 28.03 20.90 2.74
N ASP A 112 26.85 21.34 2.35
CA ASP A 112 26.06 22.36 3.05
C ASP A 112 24.93 21.72 3.89
N TYR A 113 24.07 22.56 4.47
CA TYR A 113 22.92 22.09 5.26
C TYR A 113 21.91 21.27 4.41
N LEU A 114 21.77 21.57 3.12
CA LEU A 114 20.89 20.83 2.23
C LEU A 114 21.45 19.46 1.93
N ASP A 115 22.74 19.34 1.69
CA ASP A 115 23.42 18.05 1.52
C ASP A 115 23.32 17.19 2.78
N GLN A 116 23.46 17.81 3.98
CA GLN A 116 23.27 17.08 5.23
C GLN A 116 21.82 16.59 5.39
N MET A 117 20.84 17.42 5.04
CA MET A 117 19.42 17.03 5.09
C MET A 117 19.14 15.88 4.12
N ILE A 118 19.74 15.87 2.93
CA ILE A 118 19.64 14.76 1.97
C ILE A 118 20.22 13.48 2.55
N LEU A 119 21.43 13.56 3.14
CA LEU A 119 22.08 12.39 3.76
C LEU A 119 21.29 11.83 4.95
N ASP A 120 20.73 12.71 5.78
CA ASP A 120 19.89 12.30 6.91
C ASP A 120 18.56 11.68 6.42
N PHE A 121 18.00 12.21 5.32
CA PHE A 121 16.84 11.63 4.65
C PHE A 121 17.17 10.23 4.10
N ASP A 122 18.23 10.07 3.35
CA ASP A 122 18.63 8.78 2.77
C ASP A 122 18.88 7.73 3.87
N LYS A 123 19.52 8.12 4.96
CA LYS A 123 19.70 7.25 6.12
C LYS A 123 18.38 6.83 6.76
N MET A 124 17.43 7.77 6.90
CA MET A 124 16.10 7.45 7.40
C MET A 124 15.38 6.48 6.46
N VAL A 125 15.48 6.65 5.14
CA VAL A 125 14.90 5.73 4.14
C VAL A 125 15.52 4.35 4.24
N GLU A 126 16.85 4.25 4.37
CA GLU A 126 17.57 3.00 4.57
C GLU A 126 17.12 2.27 5.85
N GLU A 127 17.01 2.99 6.98
CA GLU A 127 16.54 2.43 8.24
C GLU A 127 15.08 1.94 8.13
N LEU A 128 14.19 2.72 7.49
CA LEU A 128 12.80 2.30 7.23
C LEU A 128 12.72 1.07 6.32
N GLY A 129 13.49 1.05 5.24
CA GLY A 129 13.57 -0.09 4.34
C GLY A 129 14.08 -1.35 5.02
N SER A 130 15.09 -1.23 5.90
CA SER A 130 15.63 -2.35 6.66
C SER A 130 14.60 -2.91 7.66
N ILE A 131 13.85 -2.06 8.36
CA ILE A 131 12.77 -2.46 9.26
C ILE A 131 11.68 -3.20 8.47
N GLU A 132 11.34 -2.69 7.30
CA GLU A 132 10.31 -3.30 6.45
C GLU A 132 10.76 -4.66 5.90
N THR A 133 12.03 -4.81 5.52
CA THR A 133 12.62 -6.08 5.10
C THR A 133 12.65 -7.08 6.26
N LEU A 134 13.18 -6.69 7.42
CA LEU A 134 13.19 -7.52 8.62
C LEU A 134 11.80 -8.01 9.02
N LYS A 135 10.78 -7.14 8.93
CA LYS A 135 9.40 -7.52 9.21
C LYS A 135 8.88 -8.57 8.21
N THR A 136 9.29 -8.48 6.93
CA THR A 136 8.87 -9.44 5.88
C THR A 136 9.54 -10.78 6.06
N ASP A 137 10.84 -10.78 6.26
CA ASP A 137 11.63 -11.99 6.46
C ASP A 137 11.19 -12.70 7.74
N PHE A 138 10.99 -11.93 8.83
CA PHE A 138 10.46 -12.46 10.09
C PHE A 138 9.14 -13.21 9.89
N PHE A 139 8.17 -12.64 9.19
CA PHE A 139 6.90 -13.34 8.95
C PHE A 139 7.05 -14.57 8.06
N SER A 140 7.93 -14.54 7.07
CA SER A 140 8.24 -15.70 6.22
C SER A 140 8.88 -16.82 7.02
N ASP A 141 9.92 -16.50 7.79
CA ASP A 141 10.66 -17.47 8.60
C ASP A 141 9.77 -18.06 9.70
N VAL A 142 9.06 -17.19 10.42
CA VAL A 142 8.09 -17.62 11.45
C VAL A 142 7.08 -18.61 10.87
N SER A 143 6.63 -18.41 9.63
CA SER A 143 5.68 -19.35 9.02
C SER A 143 6.26 -20.73 8.79
N HIS A 144 7.46 -20.76 8.22
CA HIS A 144 8.14 -22.03 7.98
C HIS A 144 8.46 -22.75 9.29
N GLU A 145 8.93 -22.01 10.28
CA GLU A 145 9.26 -22.52 11.61
C GLU A 145 8.04 -23.05 12.40
N PHE A 146 6.85 -22.46 12.19
CA PHE A 146 5.62 -22.97 12.82
C PHE A 146 4.94 -24.09 12.04
N LYS A 147 5.04 -24.13 10.72
CA LYS A 147 4.38 -25.14 9.89
C LYS A 147 4.89 -26.55 10.22
N SER A 148 6.20 -26.71 10.44
CA SER A 148 6.82 -28.00 10.71
C SER A 148 6.37 -28.60 12.05
N PRO A 149 6.47 -27.93 13.23
CA PRO A 149 6.00 -28.49 14.48
C PRO A 149 4.48 -28.73 14.51
N LEU A 150 3.68 -27.86 13.88
CA LEU A 150 2.25 -28.07 13.78
C LEU A 150 1.89 -29.31 12.97
N ALA A 151 2.60 -29.58 11.87
CA ALA A 151 2.43 -30.79 11.09
C ALA A 151 2.76 -32.04 11.91
N VAL A 152 3.84 -32.00 12.72
CA VAL A 152 4.22 -33.12 13.64
C VAL A 152 3.14 -33.33 14.70
N ILE A 153 2.64 -32.28 15.35
CA ILE A 153 1.57 -32.38 16.35
C ILE A 153 0.30 -32.97 15.71
N SER A 154 -0.10 -32.49 14.54
CA SER A 154 -1.27 -32.99 13.81
C SER A 154 -1.14 -34.48 13.44
N SER A 155 0.04 -34.86 12.93
CA SER A 155 0.32 -36.26 12.55
C SER A 155 0.33 -37.20 13.76
N ASN A 156 0.91 -36.79 14.89
CA ASN A 156 0.90 -37.58 16.10
C ASN A 156 -0.53 -37.74 16.68
N ALA A 157 -1.32 -36.67 16.65
CA ALA A 157 -2.73 -36.74 17.09
C ALA A 157 -3.54 -37.69 16.18
N GLU A 158 -3.30 -37.66 14.86
CA GLU A 158 -3.94 -38.56 13.90
C GLU A 158 -3.51 -40.04 14.11
N MET A 159 -2.24 -40.28 14.41
CA MET A 159 -1.74 -41.63 14.69
C MET A 159 -2.34 -42.17 15.99
N LEU A 160 -2.48 -41.35 17.03
CA LEU A 160 -3.15 -41.77 18.28
C LEU A 160 -4.60 -42.13 18.00
N GLN A 161 -5.32 -41.39 17.20
CA GLN A 161 -6.71 -41.66 16.83
C GLN A 161 -6.86 -42.99 16.04
N LYS A 162 -5.93 -43.22 15.08
CA LYS A 162 -5.94 -44.44 14.24
C LYS A 162 -5.45 -45.69 15.00
N GLY A 163 -4.62 -45.50 16.03
CA GLY A 163 -4.07 -46.61 16.81
C GLY A 163 -5.09 -47.38 17.66
N GLY A 164 -6.26 -46.83 17.90
CA GLY A 164 -7.33 -47.43 18.69
C GLY A 164 -6.98 -47.52 20.19
N GLY A 165 -7.98 -47.94 20.99
CA GLY A 165 -7.79 -48.17 22.44
C GLY A 165 -7.86 -46.91 23.31
N LEU A 166 -8.21 -45.74 22.74
CA LEU A 166 -8.47 -44.54 23.49
C LEU A 166 -9.84 -44.58 24.16
N SER A 167 -9.94 -44.05 25.39
CA SER A 167 -11.25 -43.78 25.99
C SER A 167 -11.98 -42.64 25.25
N ASP A 168 -13.28 -42.52 25.46
CA ASP A 168 -14.07 -41.42 24.87
C ASP A 168 -13.48 -40.04 25.20
N GLU A 169 -13.07 -39.84 26.48
CA GLU A 169 -12.42 -38.61 26.95
C GLU A 169 -11.08 -38.36 26.22
N GLN A 170 -10.26 -39.42 26.04
CA GLN A 170 -8.99 -39.29 25.30
C GLN A 170 -9.21 -38.99 23.84
N THR A 171 -10.25 -39.55 23.22
CA THR A 171 -10.64 -39.28 21.83
C THR A 171 -11.03 -37.83 21.68
N GLU A 172 -11.84 -37.27 22.56
CA GLU A 172 -12.20 -35.86 22.58
C GLU A 172 -10.97 -34.96 22.76
N GLN A 173 -10.03 -35.31 23.66
CA GLN A 173 -8.79 -34.53 23.79
C GLN A 173 -7.93 -34.54 22.56
N VAL A 174 -7.78 -35.68 21.88
CA VAL A 174 -7.05 -35.79 20.60
C VAL A 174 -7.71 -34.95 19.49
N GLU A 175 -9.03 -34.95 19.41
CA GLU A 175 -9.77 -34.12 18.48
C GLU A 175 -9.57 -32.62 18.76
N ASN A 176 -9.59 -32.23 20.03
CA ASN A 176 -9.31 -30.84 20.44
C ASN A 176 -7.89 -30.41 20.07
N ILE A 177 -6.88 -31.27 20.28
CA ILE A 177 -5.50 -30.99 19.83
C ILE A 177 -5.42 -30.79 18.30
N ARG A 178 -6.01 -31.72 17.55
CA ARG A 178 -6.03 -31.66 16.08
C ARG A 178 -6.71 -30.39 15.57
N TYR A 179 -7.83 -30.08 16.18
CA TYR A 179 -8.58 -28.87 15.87
C TYR A 179 -7.77 -27.59 16.15
N ALA A 180 -7.18 -27.48 17.36
CA ALA A 180 -6.35 -26.32 17.74
C ALA A 180 -5.14 -26.15 16.83
N THR A 181 -4.49 -27.26 16.44
CA THR A 181 -3.34 -27.28 15.55
C THR A 181 -3.72 -26.78 14.15
N LYS A 182 -4.84 -27.27 13.58
CA LYS A 182 -5.35 -26.82 12.28
C LYS A 182 -5.73 -25.35 12.29
N ARG A 183 -6.35 -24.89 13.37
CA ARG A 183 -6.72 -23.48 13.57
C ARG A 183 -5.48 -22.57 13.59
N LEU A 184 -4.42 -22.96 14.32
CA LEU A 184 -3.18 -22.20 14.41
C LEU A 184 -2.46 -22.15 13.04
N ALA A 185 -2.41 -23.26 12.31
CA ALA A 185 -1.85 -23.30 10.96
C ALA A 185 -2.58 -22.33 10.01
N ASN A 186 -3.91 -22.34 10.01
CA ASN A 186 -4.72 -21.44 9.19
C ASN A 186 -4.52 -19.96 9.60
N LEU A 187 -4.39 -19.66 10.89
CA LEU A 187 -4.13 -18.31 11.38
C LEU A 187 -2.80 -17.78 10.85
N ILE A 188 -1.74 -18.57 10.96
CA ILE A 188 -0.41 -18.22 10.46
C ILE A 188 -0.44 -18.00 8.93
N GLN A 189 -1.09 -18.89 8.17
CA GLN A 189 -1.20 -18.75 6.72
C GLN A 189 -1.96 -17.48 6.31
N ASN A 190 -3.08 -17.19 6.98
CA ASN A 190 -3.86 -15.98 6.66
C ASN A 190 -3.11 -14.71 7.03
N MET A 191 -2.37 -14.69 8.15
CA MET A 191 -1.51 -13.58 8.55
C MET A 191 -0.42 -13.30 7.52
N LEU A 192 0.18 -14.37 6.96
CA LEU A 192 1.19 -14.25 5.91
C LEU A 192 0.61 -13.72 4.60
N LYS A 193 -0.53 -14.30 4.17
CA LYS A 193 -1.21 -13.83 2.95
C LYS A 193 -1.54 -12.34 3.07
N LEU A 194 -2.12 -11.93 4.20
CA LEU A 194 -2.45 -10.53 4.45
C LEU A 194 -1.22 -9.63 4.42
N ASN A 195 -0.12 -10.04 5.09
CA ASN A 195 1.12 -9.26 5.10
C ASN A 195 1.72 -9.11 3.69
N LYS A 196 1.76 -10.19 2.89
CA LYS A 196 2.26 -10.15 1.50
C LYS A 196 1.41 -9.25 0.61
N LEU A 197 0.09 -9.24 0.79
CA LEU A 197 -0.84 -8.38 0.04
C LEU A 197 -0.74 -6.90 0.46
N GLU A 198 -0.55 -6.62 1.75
CA GLU A 198 -0.36 -5.26 2.25
C GLU A 198 0.91 -4.60 1.69
N LYS A 199 1.95 -5.38 1.52
CA LYS A 199 3.25 -4.91 1.00
C LYS A 199 3.35 -4.87 -0.52
N GLN A 200 2.28 -5.18 -1.23
CA GLN A 200 2.31 -5.33 -2.69
C GLN A 200 3.40 -6.30 -3.19
N THR A 201 3.90 -7.18 -2.31
CA THR A 201 4.87 -8.22 -2.70
C THR A 201 4.21 -9.25 -3.61
N ILE A 202 2.90 -9.45 -3.45
CA ILE A 202 2.07 -10.18 -4.41
C ILE A 202 1.57 -9.14 -5.42
N ARG A 203 2.07 -9.23 -6.65
CA ARG A 203 1.50 -8.51 -7.79
C ARG A 203 0.33 -9.35 -8.29
N PRO A 204 -0.90 -8.81 -8.33
CA PRO A 204 -2.02 -9.50 -8.95
C PRO A 204 -1.65 -9.91 -10.37
N MET A 205 -2.04 -11.12 -10.77
CA MET A 205 -1.91 -11.61 -12.15
C MET A 205 -3.30 -11.67 -12.78
N PRO A 206 -3.84 -10.54 -13.24
CA PRO A 206 -5.19 -10.48 -13.74
C PRO A 206 -5.28 -11.19 -15.09
N GLU A 207 -6.33 -11.99 -15.26
CA GLU A 207 -6.72 -12.64 -16.50
C GLU A 207 -8.23 -12.55 -16.70
N ALA A 208 -8.67 -12.74 -17.94
CA ALA A 208 -10.09 -12.78 -18.25
C ALA A 208 -10.64 -14.18 -17.97
N TYR A 209 -11.64 -14.29 -17.09
CA TYR A 209 -12.26 -15.57 -16.75
C TYR A 209 -13.73 -15.41 -16.33
N ASP A 210 -14.46 -16.53 -16.32
CA ASP A 210 -15.85 -16.58 -15.90
C ASP A 210 -15.97 -16.70 -14.36
N VAL A 211 -16.45 -15.63 -13.71
CA VAL A 211 -16.63 -15.62 -12.26
C VAL A 211 -17.77 -16.53 -11.80
N CYS A 212 -18.79 -16.78 -12.63
CA CYS A 212 -19.88 -17.71 -12.28
C CYS A 212 -19.38 -19.13 -12.11
N ALA A 213 -18.52 -19.59 -13.01
CA ALA A 213 -17.87 -20.91 -12.90
C ALA A 213 -17.04 -21.00 -11.61
N GLN A 214 -16.24 -19.97 -11.29
CA GLN A 214 -15.44 -19.93 -10.05
C GLN A 214 -16.32 -19.95 -8.80
N LEU A 215 -17.43 -19.18 -8.78
CA LEU A 215 -18.36 -19.17 -7.65
C LEU A 215 -18.99 -20.54 -7.40
N CYS A 216 -19.36 -21.27 -8.47
CA CYS A 216 -19.84 -22.64 -8.37
C CYS A 216 -18.78 -23.58 -7.78
N GLU A 217 -17.53 -23.50 -8.27
CA GLU A 217 -16.42 -24.33 -7.77
C GLU A 217 -16.15 -24.04 -6.28
N CYS A 218 -16.15 -22.75 -5.89
CA CYS A 218 -15.99 -22.35 -4.49
C CYS A 218 -17.14 -22.85 -3.60
N ALA A 219 -18.38 -22.80 -4.09
CA ALA A 219 -19.53 -23.27 -3.34
C ALA A 219 -19.47 -24.78 -3.09
N VAL A 220 -19.21 -25.58 -4.13
CA VAL A 220 -19.16 -27.07 -4.03
C VAL A 220 -18.13 -27.53 -2.99
N GLN A 221 -17.05 -26.79 -2.75
CA GLN A 221 -16.07 -27.12 -1.69
C GLN A 221 -16.69 -27.22 -0.29
N PHE A 222 -17.85 -26.61 -0.06
CA PHE A 222 -18.53 -26.59 1.23
C PHE A 222 -19.76 -27.55 1.28
N GLU A 223 -20.01 -28.35 0.26
CA GLU A 223 -21.19 -29.22 0.15
C GLU A 223 -21.34 -30.13 1.38
N ASP A 224 -20.32 -30.88 1.74
CA ASP A 224 -20.32 -31.74 2.92
C ASP A 224 -20.65 -30.99 4.24
N VAL A 225 -20.32 -29.68 4.31
CA VAL A 225 -20.50 -28.88 5.52
C VAL A 225 -21.94 -28.38 5.63
N TRP A 226 -22.52 -27.85 4.54
CA TRP A 226 -23.90 -27.39 4.59
C TRP A 226 -24.90 -28.53 4.65
N GLU A 227 -24.62 -29.69 4.01
CA GLU A 227 -25.45 -30.88 4.13
C GLU A 227 -25.50 -31.39 5.58
N LYS A 228 -24.33 -31.51 6.26
CA LYS A 228 -24.26 -31.90 7.67
C LYS A 228 -25.00 -30.98 8.61
N LYS A 229 -25.13 -29.70 8.26
CA LYS A 229 -25.89 -28.70 9.00
C LYS A 229 -27.35 -28.57 8.55
N ASN A 230 -27.78 -29.35 7.56
CA ASN A 230 -29.11 -29.27 6.93
C ASN A 230 -29.43 -27.82 6.48
N LEU A 231 -28.47 -27.08 5.93
CA LEU A 231 -28.69 -25.73 5.44
C LEU A 231 -29.41 -25.76 4.09
N ASP A 232 -30.37 -24.83 3.90
CA ASP A 232 -30.93 -24.55 2.58
C ASP A 232 -29.95 -23.64 1.81
N PHE A 233 -29.11 -24.26 0.95
CA PHE A 233 -28.17 -23.53 0.12
C PHE A 233 -28.76 -23.29 -1.26
N GLN A 234 -28.83 -22.01 -1.65
CA GLN A 234 -29.37 -21.59 -2.94
C GLN A 234 -28.31 -20.79 -3.71
N ALA A 235 -28.15 -21.10 -5.01
CA ALA A 235 -27.29 -20.34 -5.92
C ALA A 235 -28.15 -19.77 -7.06
N ASP A 236 -28.13 -18.45 -7.21
CA ASP A 236 -28.80 -17.68 -8.26
C ASP A 236 -27.73 -16.90 -9.03
N LEU A 237 -27.18 -17.52 -10.07
CA LEU A 237 -26.07 -17.04 -10.86
C LEU A 237 -26.48 -16.94 -12.33
N GLU A 238 -25.95 -15.96 -13.05
CA GLU A 238 -26.05 -15.91 -14.51
C GLU A 238 -25.32 -17.08 -15.14
N ASP A 239 -25.65 -17.42 -16.40
CA ASP A 239 -25.00 -18.54 -17.12
C ASP A 239 -23.49 -18.34 -17.25
N SER A 240 -23.03 -17.09 -17.37
CA SER A 240 -21.62 -16.71 -17.48
C SER A 240 -21.44 -15.19 -17.25
N ALA A 241 -20.41 -14.81 -16.52
CA ALA A 241 -20.03 -13.41 -16.32
C ALA A 241 -18.51 -13.26 -16.34
N ASN A 242 -17.97 -12.59 -17.36
CA ASN A 242 -16.53 -12.43 -17.53
C ASN A 242 -15.99 -11.20 -16.81
N ILE A 243 -14.95 -11.40 -15.99
CA ILE A 243 -14.19 -10.34 -15.31
C ILE A 243 -12.72 -10.40 -15.72
N TYR A 244 -12.01 -9.28 -15.48
CA TYR A 244 -10.55 -9.22 -15.64
C TYR A 244 -9.93 -8.98 -14.27
N ALA A 245 -9.54 -10.06 -13.59
CA ALA A 245 -9.00 -10.04 -12.23
C ALA A 245 -8.11 -11.26 -12.00
N ASP A 246 -7.42 -11.30 -10.85
CA ASP A 246 -6.64 -12.46 -10.42
C ASP A 246 -7.58 -13.54 -9.82
N PRO A 247 -7.76 -14.71 -10.49
CA PRO A 247 -8.67 -15.74 -10.02
C PRO A 247 -8.29 -16.29 -8.65
N GLY A 248 -6.98 -16.46 -8.39
CA GLY A 248 -6.49 -17.00 -7.12
C GLY A 248 -6.73 -16.07 -5.94
N LEU A 249 -6.71 -14.75 -6.16
CA LEU A 249 -7.06 -13.78 -5.13
C LEU A 249 -8.57 -13.74 -4.89
N LEU A 250 -9.38 -13.77 -5.94
CA LEU A 250 -10.84 -13.73 -5.79
C LEU A 250 -11.40 -15.05 -5.22
N GLU A 251 -10.80 -16.21 -5.49
CA GLU A 251 -11.13 -17.46 -4.82
C GLU A 251 -11.06 -17.33 -3.28
N LEU A 252 -10.04 -16.58 -2.77
CA LEU A 252 -9.92 -16.31 -1.33
C LEU A 252 -11.06 -15.43 -0.81
N VAL A 253 -11.58 -14.51 -1.64
CA VAL A 253 -12.74 -13.69 -1.27
C VAL A 253 -13.97 -14.58 -1.12
N TRP A 254 -14.28 -15.38 -2.15
CA TRP A 254 -15.47 -16.21 -2.16
C TRP A 254 -15.47 -17.26 -1.06
N THR A 255 -14.36 -17.96 -0.88
CA THR A 255 -14.23 -18.99 0.16
C THR A 255 -14.33 -18.39 1.58
N ASN A 256 -13.81 -17.17 1.83
CA ASN A 256 -13.99 -16.51 3.12
C ASN A 256 -15.44 -16.10 3.38
N LEU A 257 -16.13 -15.53 2.39
CA LEU A 257 -17.52 -15.10 2.54
C LEU A 257 -18.46 -16.30 2.73
N LEU A 258 -18.33 -17.34 1.87
CA LEU A 258 -19.11 -18.58 1.98
C LEU A 258 -18.86 -19.31 3.29
N SER A 259 -17.59 -19.45 3.69
CA SER A 259 -17.23 -20.05 4.98
C SER A 259 -17.85 -19.32 6.16
N ASN A 260 -17.87 -17.98 6.13
CA ASN A 260 -18.50 -17.19 7.19
C ASN A 260 -20.01 -17.39 7.19
N ALA A 261 -20.68 -17.32 6.04
CA ALA A 261 -22.13 -17.53 5.94
C ALA A 261 -22.54 -18.90 6.49
N ILE A 262 -21.90 -19.98 6.03
CA ILE A 262 -22.19 -21.37 6.48
C ILE A 262 -21.88 -21.53 7.98
N LYS A 263 -20.83 -20.91 8.44
CA LYS A 263 -20.40 -20.99 9.84
C LYS A 263 -21.39 -20.34 10.81
N PHE A 264 -21.85 -19.12 10.50
CA PHE A 264 -22.70 -18.33 11.38
C PHE A 264 -24.20 -18.62 11.22
N THR A 265 -24.59 -19.37 10.19
CA THR A 265 -25.93 -19.87 10.03
C THR A 265 -26.19 -21.07 10.96
N PRO A 266 -27.26 -21.06 11.76
CA PRO A 266 -27.62 -22.23 12.58
C PRO A 266 -28.07 -23.41 11.70
N GLU A 267 -28.12 -24.59 12.28
CA GLU A 267 -28.67 -25.78 11.63
C GLU A 267 -30.10 -25.53 11.13
N GLY A 268 -30.40 -25.95 9.91
CA GLY A 268 -31.67 -25.72 9.23
C GLY A 268 -31.90 -24.30 8.70
N GLY A 269 -30.89 -23.41 8.81
CA GLY A 269 -30.96 -22.06 8.25
C GLY A 269 -30.71 -22.03 6.73
N ALA A 270 -30.71 -20.83 6.15
CA ALA A 270 -30.53 -20.61 4.71
C ALA A 270 -29.28 -19.81 4.40
N VAL A 271 -28.59 -20.14 3.29
CA VAL A 271 -27.51 -19.38 2.69
C VAL A 271 -27.80 -19.22 1.21
N THR A 272 -27.75 -17.98 0.71
CA THR A 272 -27.99 -17.69 -0.70
C THR A 272 -26.78 -17.00 -1.31
N LEU A 273 -26.28 -17.55 -2.42
CA LEU A 273 -25.25 -16.97 -3.26
C LEU A 273 -25.90 -16.39 -4.51
N ARG A 274 -25.77 -15.09 -4.76
CA ARG A 274 -26.30 -14.46 -5.96
C ARG A 274 -25.20 -13.75 -6.72
N GLN A 275 -25.32 -13.76 -8.05
CA GLN A 275 -24.49 -12.94 -8.92
C GLN A 275 -25.37 -12.31 -10.00
N TRP A 276 -25.12 -11.03 -10.31
CA TRP A 276 -25.77 -10.32 -11.41
C TRP A 276 -24.82 -9.28 -11.99
N THR A 277 -25.04 -8.94 -13.26
CA THR A 277 -24.24 -7.97 -14.00
C THR A 277 -25.00 -6.66 -14.16
N GLU A 278 -24.36 -5.55 -13.76
CA GLU A 278 -24.77 -4.18 -14.06
C GLU A 278 -23.92 -3.61 -15.20
N PRO A 279 -24.27 -2.46 -15.81
CA PRO A 279 -23.57 -1.95 -17.00
C PRO A 279 -22.07 -1.73 -16.83
N ASP A 280 -21.61 -1.41 -15.63
CA ASP A 280 -20.22 -1.04 -15.31
C ASP A 280 -19.54 -1.97 -14.30
N ARG A 281 -20.30 -2.90 -13.69
CA ARG A 281 -19.80 -3.79 -12.62
C ARG A 281 -20.55 -5.11 -12.56
N ILE A 282 -19.86 -6.09 -12.00
CA ILE A 282 -20.42 -7.37 -11.61
C ILE A 282 -20.59 -7.38 -10.10
N LEU A 283 -21.76 -7.80 -9.64
CA LEU A 283 -22.08 -7.90 -8.22
C LEU A 283 -22.23 -9.35 -7.81
N VAL A 284 -21.67 -9.67 -6.65
CA VAL A 284 -21.80 -10.99 -6.01
C VAL A 284 -22.25 -10.77 -4.57
N SER A 285 -23.37 -11.36 -4.18
CA SER A 285 -23.85 -11.32 -2.81
C SER A 285 -23.88 -12.69 -2.17
N VAL A 286 -23.46 -12.74 -0.91
CA VAL A 286 -23.60 -13.89 -0.02
C VAL A 286 -24.50 -13.47 1.13
N GLU A 287 -25.69 -14.06 1.18
CA GLU A 287 -26.71 -13.82 2.21
C GLU A 287 -26.79 -15.02 3.14
N ASP A 288 -26.84 -14.78 4.44
CA ASP A 288 -27.03 -15.78 5.49
C ASP A 288 -28.21 -15.44 6.40
N SER A 289 -28.91 -16.45 6.90
CA SER A 289 -29.98 -16.32 7.93
C SER A 289 -29.42 -16.52 9.35
N GLY A 290 -28.17 -16.18 9.58
CA GLY A 290 -27.45 -16.41 10.83
C GLY A 290 -27.78 -15.44 11.96
N CYS A 291 -26.86 -15.38 12.93
CA CYS A 291 -27.02 -14.53 14.12
C CYS A 291 -27.03 -13.03 13.81
N GLY A 292 -26.55 -12.60 12.64
CA GLY A 292 -26.40 -11.21 12.30
C GLY A 292 -25.41 -10.46 13.18
N MET A 293 -25.35 -9.13 13.01
CA MET A 293 -24.37 -8.29 13.67
C MET A 293 -24.99 -7.02 14.25
N THR A 294 -24.39 -6.52 15.33
CA THR A 294 -24.73 -5.19 15.87
C THR A 294 -24.09 -4.08 15.03
N PRO A 295 -24.60 -2.82 15.06
CA PRO A 295 -23.96 -1.71 14.38
C PRO A 295 -22.52 -1.44 14.81
N GLU A 296 -22.19 -1.78 16.05
CA GLU A 296 -20.82 -1.67 16.57
C GLU A 296 -19.91 -2.73 15.93
N THR A 297 -20.35 -3.99 15.88
CA THR A 297 -19.65 -5.08 15.22
C THR A 297 -19.41 -4.75 13.75
N ILE A 298 -20.40 -4.23 13.01
CA ILE A 298 -20.27 -3.87 11.60
C ILE A 298 -19.14 -2.86 11.35
N ARG A 299 -18.91 -1.94 12.27
CA ARG A 299 -17.82 -0.94 12.12
C ARG A 299 -16.42 -1.55 12.18
N HIS A 300 -16.28 -2.68 12.85
CA HIS A 300 -15.00 -3.31 13.17
C HIS A 300 -14.75 -4.64 12.46
N ILE A 301 -15.71 -5.16 11.66
CA ILE A 301 -15.57 -6.49 11.04
C ILE A 301 -14.37 -6.63 10.10
N TYR A 302 -13.84 -5.52 9.59
CA TYR A 302 -12.66 -5.49 8.73
C TYR A 302 -11.36 -5.23 9.50
N ASP A 303 -11.45 -4.97 10.82
CA ASP A 303 -10.27 -4.79 11.66
C ASP A 303 -9.57 -6.14 11.89
N LYS A 304 -8.24 -6.14 11.84
CA LYS A 304 -7.45 -7.36 12.03
C LYS A 304 -7.67 -7.92 13.43
N PHE A 305 -7.86 -9.23 13.53
CA PHE A 305 -8.09 -9.96 14.78
C PHE A 305 -9.38 -9.61 15.52
N TYR A 306 -10.22 -8.76 14.93
CA TYR A 306 -11.50 -8.44 15.53
C TYR A 306 -12.46 -9.64 15.43
N GLN A 307 -13.11 -9.95 16.53
CA GLN A 307 -14.16 -10.96 16.66
C GLN A 307 -15.29 -10.29 17.43
N GLY A 308 -16.48 -10.25 16.87
CA GLY A 308 -17.67 -9.82 17.59
C GLY A 308 -17.90 -10.70 18.84
N ASP A 309 -18.79 -10.30 19.74
CA ASP A 309 -18.99 -10.90 21.06
C ASP A 309 -18.74 -12.40 21.12
N SER A 310 -17.74 -12.74 21.91
CA SER A 310 -17.20 -14.08 22.09
C SER A 310 -18.05 -14.92 23.04
N SER A 311 -19.26 -15.28 22.66
CA SER A 311 -19.82 -16.53 23.16
C SER A 311 -19.03 -17.66 22.51
N HIS A 312 -18.22 -18.35 23.28
CA HIS A 312 -17.17 -19.32 22.95
C HIS A 312 -17.46 -20.43 21.94
N ALA A 313 -18.54 -20.36 21.17
CA ALA A 313 -19.00 -21.38 20.23
C ALA A 313 -18.67 -21.11 18.76
N THR A 314 -18.39 -19.87 18.34
CA THR A 314 -18.16 -19.54 16.93
C THR A 314 -16.72 -19.10 16.68
N GLN A 315 -15.95 -20.01 16.11
CA GLN A 315 -14.50 -19.92 15.98
C GLN A 315 -14.08 -19.27 14.65
N GLY A 316 -13.29 -18.20 14.72
CA GLY A 316 -12.61 -17.59 13.60
C GLY A 316 -11.28 -16.98 14.03
N ASN A 317 -10.49 -16.50 13.08
CA ASN A 317 -9.20 -15.88 13.36
C ASN A 317 -9.25 -14.35 13.29
N GLY A 318 -10.39 -13.76 12.91
CA GLY A 318 -10.54 -12.31 12.74
C GLY A 318 -9.67 -11.70 11.62
N LEU A 319 -9.20 -12.53 10.69
CA LEU A 319 -8.36 -12.09 9.56
C LEU A 319 -9.05 -12.24 8.21
N GLY A 320 -10.11 -13.05 8.10
CA GLY A 320 -10.76 -13.38 6.82
C GLY A 320 -11.35 -12.15 6.11
N LEU A 321 -12.13 -11.32 6.81
CA LEU A 321 -12.72 -10.12 6.23
C LEU A 321 -11.71 -9.00 5.97
N ALA A 322 -10.66 -8.87 6.80
CA ALA A 322 -9.55 -7.98 6.52
C ALA A 322 -8.82 -8.37 5.23
N LEU A 323 -8.64 -9.69 5.01
CA LEU A 323 -8.06 -10.23 3.77
C LEU A 323 -8.97 -9.94 2.56
N VAL A 324 -10.28 -10.19 2.69
CA VAL A 324 -11.27 -9.87 1.66
C VAL A 324 -11.20 -8.42 1.25
N ARG A 325 -11.26 -7.50 2.21
CA ARG A 325 -11.16 -6.06 1.94
C ARG A 325 -9.88 -5.70 1.20
N ARG A 326 -8.73 -6.23 1.63
CA ARG A 326 -7.44 -5.94 0.99
C ARG A 326 -7.35 -6.47 -0.44
N ILE A 327 -7.87 -7.67 -0.72
CA ILE A 327 -7.92 -8.23 -2.08
C ILE A 327 -8.80 -7.36 -2.99
N LEU A 328 -9.97 -6.94 -2.51
CA LEU A 328 -10.87 -6.11 -3.29
C LEU A 328 -10.28 -4.72 -3.58
N GLU A 329 -9.58 -4.11 -2.63
CA GLU A 329 -8.82 -2.86 -2.87
C GLU A 329 -7.77 -3.03 -3.98
N LEU A 330 -7.11 -4.19 -4.08
CA LEU A 330 -6.13 -4.50 -5.14
C LEU A 330 -6.77 -4.86 -6.49
N SER A 331 -8.05 -5.18 -6.50
CA SER A 331 -8.83 -5.55 -7.69
C SER A 331 -9.79 -4.43 -8.13
N ASP A 332 -9.60 -3.19 -7.65
CA ASP A 332 -10.49 -2.03 -7.88
C ASP A 332 -11.97 -2.34 -7.54
N GLY A 333 -12.19 -3.31 -6.65
CA GLY A 333 -13.49 -3.73 -6.17
C GLY A 333 -13.87 -3.08 -4.84
N SER A 334 -15.11 -3.33 -4.42
CA SER A 334 -15.63 -2.88 -3.12
C SER A 334 -16.50 -3.94 -2.47
N ILE A 335 -16.69 -3.83 -1.15
CA ILE A 335 -17.60 -4.70 -0.40
C ILE A 335 -18.49 -3.85 0.51
N THR A 336 -19.76 -4.18 0.53
CA THR A 336 -20.75 -3.61 1.46
C THR A 336 -21.36 -4.72 2.30
N VAL A 337 -21.88 -4.36 3.48
CA VAL A 337 -22.52 -5.30 4.38
C VAL A 337 -23.81 -4.70 4.93
N GLU A 338 -24.87 -5.48 4.88
CA GLU A 338 -26.14 -5.21 5.53
C GLU A 338 -26.39 -6.34 6.53
N SER A 339 -26.57 -6.01 7.82
CA SER A 339 -26.82 -7.02 8.84
C SER A 339 -27.68 -6.46 9.97
N ARG A 340 -28.46 -7.33 10.56
CA ARG A 340 -29.25 -7.04 11.77
C ARG A 340 -29.15 -8.23 12.70
N LEU A 341 -28.89 -7.96 13.97
CA LEU A 341 -28.83 -9.00 15.00
C LEU A 341 -30.10 -9.88 14.99
N GLY A 342 -29.92 -11.19 14.92
CA GLY A 342 -30.98 -12.19 14.84
C GLY A 342 -31.66 -12.34 13.48
N LYS A 343 -31.19 -11.64 12.43
CA LYS A 343 -31.80 -11.71 11.08
C LYS A 343 -30.82 -12.12 9.98
N GLY A 344 -29.55 -12.34 10.32
CA GLY A 344 -28.51 -12.69 9.37
C GLY A 344 -27.78 -11.48 8.78
N SER A 345 -26.98 -11.74 7.73
CA SER A 345 -26.16 -10.74 7.06
C SER A 345 -26.17 -10.94 5.54
N VAL A 346 -25.97 -9.84 4.82
CA VAL A 346 -25.77 -9.84 3.36
C VAL A 346 -24.45 -9.11 3.09
N PHE A 347 -23.50 -9.81 2.51
CA PHE A 347 -22.26 -9.23 2.01
C PHE A 347 -22.35 -9.10 0.50
N THR A 348 -22.19 -7.89 -0.03
CA THR A 348 -22.22 -7.63 -1.47
C THR A 348 -20.87 -7.10 -1.93
N VAL A 349 -20.24 -7.84 -2.85
CA VAL A 349 -19.00 -7.48 -3.52
C VAL A 349 -19.34 -6.90 -4.88
N ALA A 350 -18.73 -5.77 -5.23
CA ALA A 350 -18.79 -5.16 -6.55
C ALA A 350 -17.41 -5.16 -7.19
N LEU A 351 -17.31 -5.68 -8.42
CA LEU A 351 -16.09 -5.74 -9.22
C LEU A 351 -16.32 -5.02 -10.56
N PRO A 352 -15.33 -4.32 -11.13
CA PRO A 352 -15.45 -3.68 -12.43
C PRO A 352 -15.62 -4.75 -13.53
N CYS A 353 -16.44 -4.44 -14.55
CA CYS A 353 -16.57 -5.29 -15.74
C CYS A 353 -15.27 -5.36 -16.53
N ALA A 354 -14.98 -6.52 -17.14
CA ALA A 354 -13.78 -6.77 -17.95
C ALA A 354 -13.56 -5.77 -19.10
N LEU A 355 -14.62 -5.14 -19.59
CA LEU A 355 -14.56 -4.24 -20.74
C LEU A 355 -13.83 -2.90 -20.48
N GLN A 356 -13.60 -2.52 -19.21
CA GLN A 356 -12.94 -1.25 -18.87
C GLN A 356 -11.44 -1.40 -18.52
N ASN A 357 -10.97 -2.58 -18.14
CA ASN A 357 -9.63 -2.78 -17.58
C ASN A 357 -8.72 -3.69 -18.41
N ALA A 358 -9.19 -4.26 -19.53
CA ALA A 358 -8.34 -5.04 -20.42
C ALA A 358 -7.43 -4.10 -21.23
N PRO A 359 -6.11 -4.36 -21.31
CA PRO A 359 -5.23 -3.64 -22.24
C PRO A 359 -5.79 -3.76 -23.65
N GLU A 360 -5.68 -2.69 -24.48
CA GLU A 360 -6.23 -2.63 -25.85
C GLU A 360 -5.79 -3.80 -26.76
N GLU A 361 -4.74 -4.53 -26.39
CA GLU A 361 -4.26 -5.72 -27.11
C GLU A 361 -5.21 -6.93 -27.08
N HIS A 362 -6.21 -6.97 -26.18
CA HIS A 362 -7.15 -8.10 -26.03
C HIS A 362 -8.58 -7.81 -26.51
N ALA A 363 -8.81 -6.70 -27.19
CA ALA A 363 -10.12 -6.28 -27.71
C ALA A 363 -10.62 -7.10 -28.92
N TRP A 364 -9.98 -8.22 -29.28
CA TRP A 364 -10.27 -9.03 -30.48
C TRP A 364 -11.11 -10.29 -30.21
N ILE A 365 -11.64 -10.48 -29.01
CA ILE A 365 -12.59 -11.60 -28.75
C ILE A 365 -14.00 -10.99 -28.63
N ARG A 366 -14.58 -10.73 -29.79
CA ARG A 366 -16.03 -10.54 -29.97
C ARG A 366 -16.58 -11.74 -30.70
#